data_d3ec21c0cb2e5983c27f03a53a479b49
#
_entry.id   d3ec21c0cb2e5983c27f03a53a479b49
#
_cell.length_a   1.000
_cell.length_b   1.000
_cell.length_c   1.000
_cell.angle_alpha   90.00
_cell.angle_beta   90.00
_cell.angle_gamma   90.00
#
_symmetry.space_group_name_H-M   'P 1'
#
loop_
_entity.id
_entity.type
_entity.pdbx_description
1 polymer ?
#
loop_
_entity_poly.entity_id
_entity_poly.type
_entity_poly.pdbx_seq_one_letter_code
_entity_poly.pdbx_strand_id
1 'polypeptide(L)'
;MLEVGLKGVEKTVVDKINTAAAIGSGGLEVFSTPSMISLMECTCKLCAQEHLEEGLGTVGISISTNHKAATPIGMEVTCECELVEIDRSRLVFKVRCYDELEEIGVGTHERFI
;
A
#
# COMPACT_ATOMS: atom_id res chain seq x y z
N MET A 1 -13.77 -16.18 0.82
CA MET A 1 -13.40 -16.52 -0.56
C MET A 1 -12.96 -15.28 -1.32
N LEU A 2 -11.88 -15.40 -2.06
CA LEU A 2 -11.38 -14.29 -2.86
C LEU A 2 -12.29 -14.04 -4.07
N GLU A 3 -12.60 -12.77 -4.34
CA GLU A 3 -13.34 -12.38 -5.52
C GLU A 3 -12.95 -10.97 -5.96
N VAL A 4 -13.04 -10.70 -7.23
CA VAL A 4 -12.77 -9.38 -7.79
C VAL A 4 -13.77 -8.38 -7.19
N GLY A 5 -13.28 -7.20 -6.83
CA GLY A 5 -14.06 -6.16 -6.19
C GLY A 5 -13.84 -6.03 -4.69
N LEU A 6 -13.10 -6.96 -4.07
CA LEU A 6 -12.74 -6.83 -2.65
C LEU A 6 -11.92 -5.57 -2.42
N LYS A 7 -12.21 -4.86 -1.34
CA LYS A 7 -11.55 -3.61 -1.00
C LYS A 7 -10.93 -3.68 0.40
N GLY A 8 -9.84 -2.96 0.58
CA GLY A 8 -9.18 -2.84 1.87
C GLY A 8 -8.75 -1.41 2.13
N VAL A 9 -8.59 -1.07 3.40
CA VAL A 9 -8.15 0.26 3.84
C VAL A 9 -7.23 0.09 5.03
N GLU A 10 -6.09 0.77 5.00
CA GLU A 10 -5.17 0.85 6.13
C GLU A 10 -4.66 2.28 6.26
N LYS A 11 -4.25 2.66 7.46
CA LYS A 11 -3.79 4.02 7.76
C LYS A 11 -2.48 4.00 8.52
N THR A 12 -1.71 5.06 8.37
CA THR A 12 -0.52 5.30 9.18
C THR A 12 -0.38 6.81 9.40
N VAL A 13 0.41 7.19 10.40
CA VAL A 13 0.74 8.60 10.63
C VAL A 13 2.21 8.79 10.27
N VAL A 14 2.53 9.87 9.56
CA VAL A 14 3.91 10.20 9.25
C VAL A 14 4.61 10.62 10.54
N ASP A 15 5.70 9.92 10.89
CA ASP A 15 6.47 10.15 12.09
C ASP A 15 7.98 10.16 11.78
N LYS A 16 8.82 10.18 12.83
CA LYS A 16 10.26 10.28 12.65
C LYS A 16 10.91 9.07 11.99
N ILE A 17 10.24 7.90 12.00
CA ILE A 17 10.83 6.67 11.49
C ILE A 17 10.45 6.33 10.04
N ASN A 18 9.38 6.93 9.52
CA ASN A 18 8.93 6.65 8.14
C ASN A 18 9.17 7.79 7.16
N THR A 19 10.02 8.75 7.55
CA THR A 19 10.38 9.85 6.66
C THR A 19 11.49 9.46 5.68
N ALA A 20 11.59 10.18 4.58
CA ALA A 20 12.65 9.98 3.59
C ALA A 20 14.05 10.16 4.23
N ALA A 21 14.20 11.15 5.09
CA ALA A 21 15.46 11.38 5.79
C ALA A 21 15.83 10.20 6.71
N ALA A 22 14.86 9.66 7.44
CA ALA A 22 15.08 8.56 8.39
C ALA A 22 15.52 7.26 7.72
N ILE A 23 14.93 6.93 6.59
CA ILE A 23 15.23 5.68 5.89
C ILE A 23 16.27 5.82 4.78
N GLY A 24 16.80 7.02 4.57
CA GLY A 24 17.88 7.27 3.63
C GLY A 24 17.45 7.37 2.16
N SER A 25 16.16 7.52 1.88
CA SER A 25 15.67 7.64 0.50
C SER A 25 15.59 9.08 -0.01
N GLY A 26 15.89 10.06 0.86
CA GLY A 26 15.92 11.48 0.53
C GLY A 26 16.42 12.27 1.71
N GLY A 27 16.44 13.62 1.59
CA GLY A 27 16.97 14.50 2.63
C GLY A 27 15.91 15.24 3.45
N LEU A 28 14.63 15.00 3.17
CA LEU A 28 13.54 15.73 3.84
C LEU A 28 12.79 14.86 4.84
N GLU A 29 12.20 15.52 5.84
CA GLU A 29 11.37 14.86 6.85
C GLU A 29 9.91 14.78 6.37
N VAL A 30 9.69 14.09 5.26
CA VAL A 30 8.37 13.82 4.69
C VAL A 30 8.20 12.30 4.51
N PHE A 31 6.95 11.86 4.40
CA PHE A 31 6.64 10.44 4.21
C PHE A 31 7.44 9.87 3.04
N SER A 32 8.17 8.78 3.28
CA SER A 32 9.07 8.23 2.28
C SER A 32 8.33 7.39 1.24
N THR A 33 8.85 7.34 0.02
CA THR A 33 8.30 6.46 -1.02
C THR A 33 8.35 4.98 -0.60
N PRO A 34 9.47 4.46 -0.06
CA PRO A 34 9.45 3.07 0.43
C PRO A 34 8.42 2.81 1.53
N SER A 35 8.16 3.78 2.42
CA SER A 35 7.14 3.62 3.46
C SER A 35 5.73 3.62 2.86
N MET A 36 5.48 4.44 1.84
CA MET A 36 4.22 4.43 1.11
C MET A 36 4.01 3.08 0.43
N ILE A 37 5.05 2.55 -0.23
CA ILE A 37 4.99 1.24 -0.86
C ILE A 37 4.70 0.15 0.18
N SER A 38 5.35 0.21 1.34
CA SER A 38 5.10 -0.73 2.42
C SER A 38 3.65 -0.68 2.88
N LEU A 39 3.07 0.51 2.99
CA LEU A 39 1.65 0.68 3.34
C LEU A 39 0.75 0.08 2.26
N MET A 40 1.07 0.29 0.99
CA MET A 40 0.32 -0.29 -0.13
C MET A 40 0.36 -1.82 -0.07
N GLU A 41 1.52 -2.40 0.15
CA GLU A 41 1.68 -3.85 0.26
C GLU A 41 0.93 -4.41 1.47
N CYS A 42 1.02 -3.74 2.60
CA CYS A 42 0.31 -4.15 3.82
C CYS A 42 -1.20 -4.15 3.61
N THR A 43 -1.72 -3.10 2.98
CA THR A 43 -3.15 -2.96 2.71
C THR A 43 -3.66 -4.11 1.86
N CYS A 44 -2.94 -4.44 0.79
CA CYS A 44 -3.31 -5.53 -0.11
C CYS A 44 -3.16 -6.89 0.57
N LYS A 45 -2.09 -7.09 1.33
CA LYS A 45 -1.87 -8.33 2.07
C LYS A 45 -3.03 -8.61 3.03
N LEU A 46 -3.41 -7.64 3.82
CA LEU A 46 -4.49 -7.79 4.80
C LEU A 46 -5.84 -7.99 4.12
N CYS A 47 -6.08 -7.28 3.03
CA CYS A 47 -7.31 -7.44 2.24
C CYS A 47 -7.47 -8.88 1.75
N ALA A 48 -6.42 -9.46 1.19
CA ALA A 48 -6.46 -10.82 0.70
C ALA A 48 -6.55 -11.85 1.84
N GLN A 49 -5.82 -11.63 2.93
CA GLN A 49 -5.66 -12.61 4.00
C GLN A 49 -7.00 -13.00 4.64
N GLU A 50 -7.92 -12.07 4.76
CA GLU A 50 -9.24 -12.33 5.33
C GLU A 50 -10.07 -13.35 4.53
N HIS A 51 -9.72 -13.56 3.28
CA HIS A 51 -10.49 -14.38 2.34
C HIS A 51 -9.71 -15.62 1.88
N LEU A 52 -8.56 -15.89 2.49
CA LEU A 52 -7.76 -17.07 2.19
C LEU A 52 -8.10 -18.21 3.15
N GLU A 53 -7.89 -19.44 2.68
CA GLU A 53 -7.99 -20.62 3.54
C GLU A 53 -6.88 -20.57 4.60
N GLU A 54 -7.15 -21.17 5.76
CA GLU A 54 -6.18 -21.25 6.84
C GLU A 54 -4.89 -21.91 6.35
N GLY A 55 -3.76 -21.34 6.76
CA GLY A 55 -2.43 -21.83 6.37
C GLY A 55 -1.89 -21.24 5.08
N LEU A 56 -2.72 -20.47 4.34
CA LEU A 56 -2.27 -19.79 3.13
C LEU A 56 -1.96 -18.33 3.40
N GLY A 57 -1.04 -17.79 2.62
CA GLY A 57 -0.69 -16.38 2.65
C GLY A 57 -0.28 -15.91 1.27
N THR A 58 0.05 -14.63 1.14
CA THR A 58 0.52 -14.07 -0.12
C THR A 58 1.88 -13.40 0.05
N VAL A 59 2.61 -13.33 -1.05
CA VAL A 59 3.85 -12.55 -1.14
C VAL A 59 3.72 -11.53 -2.26
N GLY A 60 4.30 -10.35 -2.08
CA GLY A 60 4.34 -9.33 -3.12
C GLY A 60 5.32 -9.74 -4.22
N ILE A 61 4.92 -9.58 -5.48
CA ILE A 61 5.75 -9.93 -6.63
C ILE A 61 6.01 -8.76 -7.57
N SER A 62 5.21 -7.71 -7.51
CA SER A 62 5.36 -6.55 -8.38
C SER A 62 4.66 -5.34 -7.79
N ILE A 63 5.23 -4.18 -7.96
CA ILE A 63 4.57 -2.92 -7.66
C ILE A 63 5.02 -1.85 -8.64
N SER A 64 4.07 -1.07 -9.14
CA SER A 64 4.33 0.09 -9.98
C SER A 64 3.52 1.23 -9.41
N THR A 65 4.18 2.28 -8.95
CA THR A 65 3.51 3.40 -8.29
C THR A 65 4.21 4.72 -8.55
N ASN A 66 3.46 5.80 -8.41
CA ASN A 66 3.98 7.16 -8.46
C ASN A 66 3.67 7.84 -7.13
N HIS A 67 4.68 8.44 -6.52
CA HIS A 67 4.54 9.23 -5.31
C HIS A 67 4.45 10.69 -5.74
N LYS A 68 3.24 11.24 -5.73
CA LYS A 68 2.92 12.49 -6.40
C LYS A 68 3.06 13.74 -5.52
N ALA A 69 2.99 13.58 -4.21
CA ALA A 69 3.00 14.71 -3.29
C ALA A 69 3.62 14.32 -1.96
N ALA A 70 4.27 15.27 -1.30
CA ALA A 70 4.93 15.07 -0.02
C ALA A 70 3.92 15.22 1.13
N THR A 71 4.09 14.42 2.18
CA THR A 71 3.27 14.50 3.39
C THR A 71 4.18 14.74 4.59
N PRO A 72 3.96 15.83 5.36
CA PRO A 72 4.80 16.15 6.51
C PRO A 72 4.50 15.28 7.73
N ILE A 73 5.44 15.29 8.68
CA ILE A 73 5.27 14.61 9.97
C ILE A 73 4.00 15.11 10.66
N GLY A 74 3.27 14.18 11.26
CA GLY A 74 2.06 14.45 12.03
C GLY A 74 0.77 14.24 11.24
N MET A 75 0.85 14.15 9.92
CA MET A 75 -0.32 13.96 9.07
C MET A 75 -0.62 12.48 8.87
N GLU A 76 -1.91 12.14 8.83
CA GLU A 76 -2.35 10.78 8.57
C GLU A 76 -2.35 10.47 7.08
N VAL A 77 -1.90 9.27 6.73
CA VAL A 77 -1.97 8.74 5.36
C VAL A 77 -2.89 7.54 5.36
N THR A 78 -3.81 7.52 4.41
CA THR A 78 -4.75 6.41 4.19
C THR A 78 -4.42 5.73 2.87
N CYS A 79 -4.39 4.41 2.87
CA CYS A 79 -4.25 3.62 1.65
C CYS A 79 -5.49 2.78 1.44
N GLU A 80 -6.01 2.82 0.22
CA GLU A 80 -7.12 1.99 -0.22
C GLU A 80 -6.64 1.06 -1.31
N CYS A 81 -7.14 -0.18 -1.31
CA CYS A 81 -6.88 -1.12 -2.39
C CYS A 81 -8.17 -1.75 -2.88
N GLU A 82 -8.11 -2.23 -4.11
CA GLU A 82 -9.19 -3.01 -4.69
C GLU A 82 -8.58 -4.16 -5.49
N LEU A 83 -9.06 -5.38 -5.24
CA LEU A 83 -8.67 -6.55 -6.01
C LEU A 83 -9.38 -6.49 -7.36
N VAL A 84 -8.63 -6.33 -8.44
CA VAL A 84 -9.19 -6.09 -9.77
C VAL A 84 -9.03 -7.26 -10.73
N GLU A 85 -8.13 -8.20 -10.42
CA GLU A 85 -7.93 -9.37 -11.26
C GLU A 85 -7.44 -10.55 -10.42
N ILE A 86 -7.95 -11.74 -10.71
CA ILE A 86 -7.47 -13.00 -10.16
C ILE A 86 -7.14 -13.90 -11.35
N ASP A 87 -5.86 -14.31 -11.44
CA ASP A 87 -5.39 -15.26 -12.44
C ASP A 87 -4.69 -16.39 -11.71
N ARG A 88 -5.44 -17.45 -11.38
CA ARG A 88 -4.96 -18.57 -10.58
C ARG A 88 -4.47 -18.08 -9.22
N SER A 89 -3.17 -18.21 -8.92
CA SER A 89 -2.58 -17.73 -7.67
C SER A 89 -2.13 -16.27 -7.72
N ARG A 90 -2.22 -15.62 -8.87
CA ARG A 90 -1.80 -14.23 -9.06
C ARG A 90 -2.98 -13.30 -8.80
N LEU A 91 -2.76 -12.35 -7.91
CA LEU A 91 -3.76 -11.34 -7.53
C LEU A 91 -3.24 -9.97 -7.95
N VAL A 92 -4.09 -9.18 -8.62
CA VAL A 92 -3.75 -7.82 -9.04
C VAL A 92 -4.63 -6.83 -8.31
N PHE A 93 -3.99 -5.87 -7.64
CA PHE A 93 -4.66 -4.82 -6.89
C PHE A 93 -4.37 -3.46 -7.50
N LYS A 94 -5.37 -2.59 -7.48
CA LYS A 94 -5.16 -1.15 -7.64
C LYS A 94 -5.04 -0.55 -6.24
N VAL A 95 -4.09 0.37 -6.07
CA VAL A 95 -3.83 1.01 -4.79
C VAL A 95 -3.83 2.52 -4.95
N ARG A 96 -4.25 3.19 -3.89
CA ARG A 96 -4.30 4.65 -3.85
C ARG A 96 -4.03 5.09 -2.42
N CYS A 97 -3.09 6.03 -2.28
CA CYS A 97 -2.81 6.66 -0.99
C CYS A 97 -3.17 8.14 -1.05
N TYR A 98 -3.73 8.64 0.05
CA TYR A 98 -4.02 10.06 0.20
C TYR A 98 -3.74 10.49 1.64
N ASP A 99 -3.33 11.75 1.80
CA ASP A 99 -3.18 12.34 3.11
C ASP A 99 -4.41 13.19 3.44
N GLU A 100 -4.30 14.07 4.42
CA GLU A 100 -5.45 14.90 4.85
C GLU A 100 -5.80 15.99 3.86
N LEU A 101 -4.96 16.25 2.85
CA LEU A 101 -5.14 17.32 1.89
C LEU A 101 -5.36 16.85 0.46
N GLU A 102 -4.74 15.74 0.04
CA GLU A 102 -4.72 15.35 -1.37
C GLU A 102 -4.30 13.90 -1.55
N GLU A 103 -4.48 13.42 -2.78
CA GLU A 103 -3.96 12.12 -3.19
C GLU A 103 -2.44 12.23 -3.36
N ILE A 104 -1.71 11.34 -2.70
CA ILE A 104 -0.23 11.36 -2.70
C ILE A 104 0.39 10.26 -3.53
N GLY A 105 -0.35 9.22 -3.86
CA GLY A 105 0.19 8.13 -4.67
C GLY A 105 -0.88 7.21 -5.22
N VAL A 106 -0.59 6.64 -6.37
CA VAL A 106 -1.44 5.63 -7.03
C VAL A 106 -0.56 4.56 -7.63
N GLY A 107 -1.09 3.37 -7.79
CA GLY A 107 -0.31 2.30 -8.42
C GLY A 107 -1.07 1.01 -8.59
N THR A 108 -0.32 0.01 -9.04
CA THR A 108 -0.79 -1.36 -9.21
C THR A 108 0.17 -2.28 -8.47
N HIS A 109 -0.38 -3.23 -7.73
CA HIS A 109 0.41 -4.17 -6.93
C HIS A 109 -0.06 -5.60 -7.21
N GLU A 110 0.90 -6.49 -7.42
CA GLU A 110 0.59 -7.90 -7.64
C GLU A 110 1.13 -8.74 -6.49
N ARG A 111 0.33 -9.71 -6.09
CA ARG A 111 0.68 -10.66 -5.05
C ARG A 111 0.44 -12.08 -5.55
N PHE A 112 1.10 -13.04 -4.92
CA PHE A 112 0.99 -14.45 -5.28
C PHE A 112 0.66 -15.27 -4.04
N ILE A 113 -0.35 -16.10 -4.16
CA ILE A 113 -0.77 -17.00 -3.07
C ILE A 113 0.26 -18.12 -2.88
#